data_35507f393723ea3dd6cd6fa72c1b8ba2
#
_entry.id   35507f393723ea3dd6cd6fa72c1b8ba2
#
_cell.length_a   1.000
_cell.length_b   1.000
_cell.length_c   1.000
_cell.angle_alpha   90.00
_cell.angle_beta   90.00
_cell.angle_gamma   90.00
#
_symmetry.space_group_name_H-M   'P 1'
#
loop_
_entity.id
_entity.type
_entity.pdbx_description
1 polymer ?
#
loop_
_entity_poly.entity_id
_entity_poly.type
_entity_poly.pdbx_seq_one_letter_code
_entity_poly.pdbx_strand_id
1 'polypeptide(L)'
;AGCLIFIGLQKRKSIEKSLEKVSTILVLALMIGIMYLPMSWATLSTIAIVFLSAVMIASLKKGTNAYTFFTNPRIVYFGLISYSLYLWHWGVLSISRWTIGIHWWSVPFQVALTLGLSIASYRYIETPLRKGKWFEKRWKSLLILGGFLVTLASGLFALDNPMQGQLFLGGKRSKPQPNQTKCIQEISDFIDCGYVNTGSNKTLWVLGDSHAGVLYNASVKVARSKNMNLELYMGGGTPFPPIGHYRKVQKKEDLQKLEDFRIIEKTLHKQLSSGAVVLLSMRLPYHFGGTYYEFPSSDFIFLREDGSLGSQEEYFNDWINSVKNLASIAKESNAIVIIQTPTPEWESEIIKKCTTVNKYWFNSLSRKKCTIPSSFFKDEARGKYNHLFKELNQLAISRQNIRLLDTYSIVCPEKICRFDDGISDIYMDDDHIDVNWASKYISPKIIELIEN
;
A
#
# COMPACT_ATOMS: atom_id res chain seq x y z
N ALA A 1 29.14 8.92 21.79
CA ALA A 1 30.19 9.91 21.50
C ALA A 1 30.49 10.78 22.71
N GLY A 2 29.50 11.50 23.31
CA GLY A 2 29.72 12.44 24.43
C GLY A 2 30.46 11.86 25.64
N CYS A 3 30.06 10.66 26.11
CA CYS A 3 30.74 9.98 27.20
C CYS A 3 32.22 9.63 26.91
N LEU A 4 32.48 9.19 25.68
CA LEU A 4 33.86 8.86 25.27
C LEU A 4 34.74 10.09 25.19
N ILE A 5 34.20 11.21 24.75
CA ILE A 5 34.90 12.52 24.74
C ILE A 5 35.21 12.99 26.15
N PHE A 6 34.22 12.94 27.02
CA PHE A 6 34.42 13.31 28.44
C PHE A 6 35.53 12.49 29.10
N ILE A 7 35.54 11.17 28.93
CA ILE A 7 36.56 10.28 29.44
C ILE A 7 37.94 10.58 28.81
N GLY A 8 37.95 10.82 27.48
CA GLY A 8 39.14 11.14 26.71
C GLY A 8 39.78 12.47 27.19
N LEU A 9 38.99 13.52 27.42
CA LEU A 9 39.45 14.81 27.89
C LEU A 9 39.96 14.73 29.35
N GLN A 10 39.29 13.96 30.21
CA GLN A 10 39.80 13.75 31.58
C GLN A 10 41.15 13.04 31.65
N LYS A 11 41.39 12.09 30.75
CA LYS A 11 42.62 11.29 30.75
C LYS A 11 43.80 11.95 30.03
N ARG A 12 43.56 12.91 29.12
CA ARG A 12 44.60 13.53 28.28
C ARG A 12 44.45 15.06 28.19
N LYS A 13 44.91 15.77 29.21
CA LYS A 13 44.98 17.26 29.26
C LYS A 13 45.71 17.90 28.07
N SER A 14 46.60 17.16 27.41
CA SER A 14 47.33 17.61 26.20
C SER A 14 46.39 17.77 24.99
N ILE A 15 45.37 16.89 24.84
CA ILE A 15 44.39 16.99 23.78
C ILE A 15 43.49 18.20 23.99
N GLU A 16 43.04 18.44 25.20
CA GLU A 16 42.25 19.59 25.58
C GLU A 16 42.94 20.90 25.18
N LYS A 17 44.23 21.09 25.56
CA LYS A 17 45.05 22.27 25.18
C LYS A 17 45.21 22.45 23.68
N SER A 18 45.24 21.38 22.90
CA SER A 18 45.34 21.45 21.44
C SER A 18 43.99 21.83 20.80
N LEU A 19 42.88 21.32 21.33
CA LEU A 19 41.54 21.61 20.84
C LEU A 19 41.06 23.03 21.24
N GLU A 20 41.55 23.59 22.33
CA GLU A 20 41.31 24.97 22.70
C GLU A 20 41.85 26.01 21.68
N LYS A 21 42.77 25.62 20.80
CA LYS A 21 43.29 26.46 19.70
C LYS A 21 42.37 26.52 18.50
N VAL A 22 41.42 25.59 18.42
CA VAL A 22 40.47 25.50 17.30
C VAL A 22 39.39 26.56 17.45
N SER A 23 39.14 27.32 16.42
CA SER A 23 38.05 28.34 16.42
C SER A 23 36.68 27.66 16.46
N THR A 24 35.97 27.85 17.58
CA THR A 24 34.60 27.34 17.76
C THR A 24 33.64 27.84 16.69
N ILE A 25 33.83 29.09 16.23
CA ILE A 25 33.00 29.67 15.15
C ILE A 25 33.24 28.95 13.82
N LEU A 26 34.50 28.60 13.50
CA LEU A 26 34.83 27.84 12.30
C LEU A 26 34.19 26.45 12.34
N VAL A 27 34.25 25.77 13.49
CA VAL A 27 33.62 24.45 13.69
C VAL A 27 32.10 24.54 13.48
N LEU A 28 31.46 25.58 14.02
CA LEU A 28 30.04 25.81 13.84
C LEU A 28 29.68 26.06 12.36
N ALA A 29 30.48 26.87 11.66
CA ALA A 29 30.27 27.12 10.24
C ALA A 29 30.40 25.84 9.39
N LEU A 30 31.38 25.00 9.71
CA LEU A 30 31.55 23.69 9.05
C LEU A 30 30.36 22.75 9.34
N MET A 31 29.85 22.73 10.56
CA MET A 31 28.66 21.95 10.90
C MET A 31 27.44 22.39 10.10
N ILE A 32 27.20 23.71 10.01
CA ILE A 32 26.13 24.27 9.20
C ILE A 32 26.29 23.90 7.73
N GLY A 33 27.52 24.03 7.18
CA GLY A 33 27.81 23.68 5.79
C GLY A 33 27.51 22.20 5.48
N ILE A 34 27.88 21.30 6.38
CA ILE A 34 27.62 19.85 6.21
C ILE A 34 26.13 19.52 6.21
N MET A 35 25.30 20.29 6.92
CA MET A 35 23.84 20.07 6.92
C MET A 35 23.17 20.35 5.58
N TYR A 36 23.82 21.05 4.66
CA TYR A 36 23.34 21.31 3.29
C TYR A 36 23.84 20.31 2.26
N LEU A 37 24.60 19.28 2.67
CA LEU A 37 25.04 18.23 1.75
C LEU A 37 23.86 17.40 1.24
N PRO A 38 23.95 16.87 -0.01
CA PRO A 38 22.91 16.02 -0.59
C PRO A 38 22.66 14.74 0.24
N MET A 39 21.43 14.22 0.15
CA MET A 39 20.99 13.03 0.89
C MET A 39 21.86 11.78 0.62
N SER A 40 22.50 11.70 -0.57
CA SER A 40 23.45 10.64 -0.92
C SER A 40 24.67 10.58 0.02
N TRP A 41 24.99 11.67 0.74
CA TRP A 41 26.09 11.77 1.70
C TRP A 41 25.64 11.66 3.16
N ALA A 42 24.38 11.25 3.42
CA ALA A 42 23.77 11.28 4.76
C ALA A 42 24.60 10.55 5.82
N THR A 43 25.17 9.39 5.51
CA THR A 43 26.01 8.64 6.46
C THR A 43 27.29 9.38 6.81
N LEU A 44 28.00 9.91 5.81
CA LEU A 44 29.25 10.65 6.02
C LEU A 44 29.01 11.97 6.73
N SER A 45 27.95 12.72 6.35
CA SER A 45 27.56 13.95 7.00
C SER A 45 27.20 13.75 8.48
N THR A 46 26.49 12.67 8.80
CA THR A 46 26.13 12.32 10.19
C THR A 46 27.39 12.05 11.04
N ILE A 47 28.33 11.26 10.52
CA ILE A 47 29.61 10.98 11.22
C ILE A 47 30.39 12.28 11.41
N ALA A 48 30.49 13.10 10.38
CA ALA A 48 31.21 14.37 10.43
C ALA A 48 30.58 15.35 11.46
N ILE A 49 29.26 15.48 11.48
CA ILE A 49 28.54 16.33 12.46
C ILE A 49 28.78 15.83 13.90
N VAL A 50 28.72 14.51 14.12
CA VAL A 50 29.00 13.95 15.47
C VAL A 50 30.44 14.27 15.91
N PHE A 51 31.40 14.12 15.00
CA PHE A 51 32.80 14.44 15.28
C PHE A 51 33.00 15.94 15.53
N LEU A 52 32.46 16.82 14.66
CA LEU A 52 32.55 18.28 14.81
C LEU A 52 31.83 18.75 16.08
N SER A 53 30.72 18.15 16.47
CA SER A 53 30.06 18.45 17.76
C SER A 53 30.98 18.16 18.94
N ALA A 54 31.74 17.08 18.87
CA ALA A 54 32.73 16.72 19.86
C ALA A 54 33.84 17.75 19.95
N VAL A 55 34.39 18.14 18.79
CA VAL A 55 35.43 19.18 18.69
C VAL A 55 34.90 20.53 19.21
N MET A 56 33.66 20.88 18.84
CA MET A 56 33.03 22.13 19.33
C MET A 56 32.94 22.18 20.84
N ILE A 57 32.48 21.11 21.49
CA ILE A 57 32.42 21.05 22.99
C ILE A 57 33.78 21.18 23.58
N ALA A 58 34.79 20.54 23.02
CA ALA A 58 36.15 20.56 23.53
C ALA A 58 36.90 21.88 23.25
N SER A 59 36.48 22.64 22.24
CA SER A 59 37.08 23.94 21.84
C SER A 59 36.47 25.13 22.59
N LEU A 60 35.41 24.94 23.40
CA LEU A 60 34.75 26.00 24.16
C LEU A 60 35.65 26.49 25.29
N LYS A 61 36.19 27.71 25.15
CA LYS A 61 37.09 28.34 26.12
C LYS A 61 36.37 29.44 26.91
N LYS A 62 36.54 29.39 28.25
CA LYS A 62 36.02 30.44 29.11
C LYS A 62 36.57 31.82 28.70
N GLY A 63 35.70 32.82 28.72
CA GLY A 63 36.05 34.20 28.33
C GLY A 63 35.92 34.50 26.84
N THR A 64 35.50 33.54 26.02
CA THR A 64 35.19 33.79 24.60
C THR A 64 33.70 34.09 24.37
N ASN A 65 33.36 34.84 23.30
CA ASN A 65 31.96 35.12 22.92
C ASN A 65 31.19 33.84 22.65
N ALA A 66 31.82 32.85 22.08
CA ALA A 66 31.20 31.53 21.85
C ALA A 66 30.84 30.85 23.18
N TYR A 67 31.73 30.87 24.18
CA TYR A 67 31.44 30.32 25.50
C TYR A 67 30.26 31.03 26.13
N THR A 68 30.25 32.38 26.12
CA THR A 68 29.16 33.19 26.70
C THR A 68 27.82 32.90 25.99
N PHE A 69 27.84 32.70 24.67
CA PHE A 69 26.65 32.35 23.89
C PHE A 69 26.11 30.97 24.29
N PHE A 70 26.95 29.93 24.24
CA PHE A 70 26.49 28.55 24.49
C PHE A 70 26.19 28.27 25.97
N THR A 71 26.74 29.07 26.91
CA THR A 71 26.43 28.97 28.35
C THR A 71 25.29 29.89 28.76
N ASN A 72 24.69 30.64 27.85
CA ASN A 72 23.53 31.48 28.16
C ASN A 72 22.39 30.60 28.70
N PRO A 73 21.73 30.95 29.83
CA PRO A 73 20.69 30.14 30.44
C PRO A 73 19.56 29.76 29.48
N ARG A 74 19.20 30.64 28.53
CA ARG A 74 18.17 30.37 27.53
C ARG A 74 18.61 29.27 26.52
N ILE A 75 19.86 29.37 26.07
CA ILE A 75 20.44 28.35 25.13
C ILE A 75 20.56 27.01 25.87
N VAL A 76 21.06 27.01 27.06
CA VAL A 76 21.15 25.81 27.92
C VAL A 76 19.77 25.20 28.15
N TYR A 77 18.74 26.02 28.36
CA TYR A 77 17.37 25.53 28.53
C TYR A 77 16.84 24.85 27.26
N PHE A 78 17.10 25.40 26.06
CA PHE A 78 16.79 24.73 24.81
C PHE A 78 17.49 23.37 24.68
N GLY A 79 18.76 23.29 25.09
CA GLY A 79 19.47 22.02 25.16
C GLY A 79 18.83 21.02 26.13
N LEU A 80 18.36 21.48 27.29
CA LEU A 80 17.70 20.61 28.27
C LEU A 80 16.36 20.03 27.75
N ILE A 81 15.58 20.82 27.00
CA ILE A 81 14.30 20.37 26.44
C ILE A 81 14.47 19.68 25.08
N SER A 82 15.68 19.58 24.51
CA SER A 82 15.93 19.10 23.15
C SER A 82 15.42 17.68 22.90
N TYR A 83 15.52 16.80 23.88
CA TYR A 83 14.98 15.44 23.79
C TYR A 83 13.45 15.44 23.69
N SER A 84 12.78 16.18 24.55
CA SER A 84 11.32 16.34 24.49
C SER A 84 10.89 17.03 23.18
N LEU A 85 11.67 18.00 22.69
CA LEU A 85 11.46 18.64 21.38
C LEU A 85 11.54 17.59 20.24
N TYR A 86 12.56 16.76 20.26
CA TYR A 86 12.72 15.70 19.26
C TYR A 86 11.52 14.73 19.24
N LEU A 87 11.01 14.34 20.40
CA LEU A 87 9.86 13.44 20.48
C LEU A 87 8.56 14.12 19.99
N TRP A 88 8.28 15.32 20.48
CA TRP A 88 7.01 16.00 20.19
C TRP A 88 6.94 16.58 18.77
N HIS A 89 8.06 17.07 18.20
CA HIS A 89 8.01 17.59 16.82
C HIS A 89 7.59 16.49 15.82
N TRP A 90 8.07 15.27 16.02
CA TRP A 90 7.71 14.14 15.17
C TRP A 90 6.22 13.80 15.28
N GLY A 91 5.70 13.73 16.51
CA GLY A 91 4.28 13.48 16.77
C GLY A 91 3.38 14.58 16.17
N VAL A 92 3.70 15.86 16.45
CA VAL A 92 2.92 17.00 15.95
C VAL A 92 2.94 17.06 14.42
N LEU A 93 4.09 16.89 13.78
CA LEU A 93 4.20 16.93 12.33
C LEU A 93 3.50 15.75 11.68
N SER A 94 3.57 14.54 12.25
CA SER A 94 2.86 13.37 11.72
C SER A 94 1.36 13.55 11.80
N ILE A 95 0.82 13.97 12.95
CA ILE A 95 -0.62 14.25 13.09
C ILE A 95 -1.03 15.39 12.16
N SER A 96 -0.22 16.46 12.06
CA SER A 96 -0.54 17.58 11.17
C SER A 96 -0.59 17.17 9.70
N ARG A 97 0.35 16.34 9.23
CA ARG A 97 0.32 15.81 7.86
C ARG A 97 -0.96 15.03 7.56
N TRP A 98 -1.47 14.33 8.55
CA TRP A 98 -2.65 13.49 8.40
C TRP A 98 -3.96 14.25 8.62
N THR A 99 -3.92 15.45 9.16
CA THR A 99 -5.10 16.27 9.48
C THR A 99 -5.16 17.54 8.63
N ILE A 100 -4.59 18.62 9.13
CA ILE A 100 -4.66 19.96 8.55
C ILE A 100 -3.62 20.22 7.45
N GLY A 101 -2.65 19.31 7.27
CA GLY A 101 -1.50 19.49 6.39
C GLY A 101 -0.42 20.43 7.00
N ILE A 102 0.73 20.52 6.28
CA ILE A 102 1.80 21.45 6.62
C ILE A 102 1.76 22.59 5.61
N HIS A 103 1.20 23.72 6.01
CA HIS A 103 1.06 24.93 5.20
C HIS A 103 1.71 26.11 5.91
N TRP A 104 2.11 27.14 5.19
CA TRP A 104 2.76 28.33 5.74
C TRP A 104 1.96 28.95 6.91
N TRP A 105 0.64 28.94 6.87
CA TRP A 105 -0.24 29.43 7.92
C TRP A 105 -0.34 28.50 9.14
N SER A 106 -0.17 27.18 8.97
CA SER A 106 -0.25 26.19 10.06
C SER A 106 1.08 26.00 10.78
N VAL A 107 2.22 26.31 10.16
CA VAL A 107 3.56 26.16 10.72
C VAL A 107 3.75 26.90 12.07
N PRO A 108 3.36 28.19 12.21
CA PRO A 108 3.51 28.87 13.51
C PRO A 108 2.76 28.18 14.65
N PHE A 109 1.56 27.66 14.39
CA PHE A 109 0.77 26.90 15.36
C PHE A 109 1.45 25.56 15.71
N GLN A 110 1.94 24.85 14.71
CA GLN A 110 2.65 23.57 14.91
C GLN A 110 3.93 23.75 15.72
N VAL A 111 4.68 24.81 15.46
CA VAL A 111 5.87 25.17 16.24
C VAL A 111 5.50 25.51 17.67
N ALA A 112 4.49 26.35 17.90
CA ALA A 112 4.03 26.72 19.23
C ALA A 112 3.54 25.50 20.01
N LEU A 113 2.78 24.60 19.38
CA LEU A 113 2.29 23.36 19.98
C LEU A 113 3.45 22.43 20.35
N THR A 114 4.42 22.26 19.45
CA THR A 114 5.62 21.43 19.69
C THR A 114 6.42 21.98 20.89
N LEU A 115 6.66 23.27 20.92
CA LEU A 115 7.37 23.92 22.05
C LEU A 115 6.60 23.77 23.36
N GLY A 116 5.28 24.05 23.35
CA GLY A 116 4.44 23.92 24.54
C GLY A 116 4.42 22.51 25.11
N LEU A 117 4.21 21.50 24.26
CA LEU A 117 4.23 20.09 24.66
C LEU A 117 5.62 19.65 25.16
N SER A 118 6.69 20.13 24.52
CA SER A 118 8.06 19.81 24.93
C SER A 118 8.41 20.40 26.31
N ILE A 119 8.03 21.64 26.54
CA ILE A 119 8.23 22.31 27.85
C ILE A 119 7.39 21.60 28.92
N ALA A 120 6.15 21.30 28.65
CA ALA A 120 5.26 20.58 29.56
C ALA A 120 5.81 19.17 29.89
N SER A 121 6.21 18.42 28.85
CA SER A 121 6.82 17.10 29.01
C SER A 121 8.11 17.15 29.85
N TYR A 122 9.01 18.08 29.53
CA TYR A 122 10.25 18.29 30.32
C TYR A 122 9.97 18.62 31.76
N ARG A 123 9.03 19.54 32.04
CA ARG A 123 8.73 20.04 33.38
C ARG A 123 7.97 19.04 34.25
N TYR A 124 6.94 18.38 33.66
CA TYR A 124 6.01 17.58 34.45
C TYR A 124 6.25 16.08 34.34
N ILE A 125 7.00 15.62 33.34
CA ILE A 125 7.27 14.19 33.13
C ILE A 125 8.78 13.92 33.33
N GLU A 126 9.63 14.48 32.47
CA GLU A 126 11.06 14.15 32.45
C GLU A 126 11.78 14.54 33.72
N THR A 127 11.62 15.79 34.16
CA THR A 127 12.33 16.30 35.35
C THR A 127 11.91 15.59 36.64
N PRO A 128 10.62 15.36 36.92
CA PRO A 128 10.22 14.59 38.09
C PRO A 128 10.70 13.14 38.06
N LEU A 129 10.62 12.47 36.89
CA LEU A 129 11.09 11.10 36.77
C LEU A 129 12.61 10.98 36.93
N ARG A 130 13.37 11.96 36.41
CA ARG A 130 14.84 11.97 36.50
C ARG A 130 15.37 12.35 37.87
N LYS A 131 14.73 13.32 38.53
CA LYS A 131 15.19 13.87 39.85
C LYS A 131 14.44 13.25 41.03
N GLY A 132 13.29 12.67 40.82
CA GLY A 132 12.47 12.08 41.86
C GLY A 132 13.04 10.76 42.36
N LYS A 133 12.89 10.54 43.66
CA LYS A 133 13.27 9.27 44.31
C LYS A 133 12.21 8.16 44.10
N TRP A 134 11.33 8.31 43.13
CA TRP A 134 10.19 7.39 42.88
C TRP A 134 10.62 5.95 42.70
N PHE A 135 11.85 5.72 42.25
CA PHE A 135 12.36 4.40 41.95
C PHE A 135 13.76 4.18 42.56
N GLU A 136 13.86 4.21 43.85
CA GLU A 136 15.13 3.94 44.56
C GLU A 136 15.71 2.54 44.22
N LYS A 137 14.84 1.59 43.92
CA LYS A 137 15.27 0.23 43.51
C LYS A 137 15.01 0.01 42.01
N ARG A 138 16.07 -0.03 41.21
CA ARG A 138 16.04 -0.19 39.75
C ARG A 138 15.14 -1.33 39.24
N TRP A 139 15.11 -2.46 39.96
CA TRP A 139 14.28 -3.60 39.58
C TRP A 139 12.77 -3.32 39.69
N LYS A 140 12.33 -2.53 40.68
CA LYS A 140 10.93 -2.09 40.84
C LYS A 140 10.49 -1.21 39.66
N SER A 141 11.37 -0.29 39.24
CA SER A 141 11.13 0.58 38.09
C SER A 141 10.97 -0.24 36.80
N LEU A 142 11.83 -1.24 36.61
CA LEU A 142 11.76 -2.14 35.45
C LEU A 142 10.47 -2.97 35.43
N LEU A 143 10.04 -3.47 36.59
CA LEU A 143 8.80 -4.24 36.75
C LEU A 143 7.57 -3.36 36.49
N ILE A 144 7.51 -2.16 37.02
CA ILE A 144 6.38 -1.22 36.85
C ILE A 144 6.30 -0.77 35.38
N LEU A 145 7.42 -0.34 34.81
CA LEU A 145 7.47 0.11 33.41
C LEU A 145 7.20 -1.03 32.45
N GLY A 146 7.82 -2.19 32.67
CA GLY A 146 7.58 -3.39 31.88
C GLY A 146 6.12 -3.86 31.96
N GLY A 147 5.56 -3.92 33.18
CA GLY A 147 4.16 -4.24 33.40
C GLY A 147 3.21 -3.26 32.70
N PHE A 148 3.49 -1.95 32.80
CA PHE A 148 2.72 -0.93 32.09
C PHE A 148 2.78 -1.10 30.57
N LEU A 149 3.97 -1.32 29.99
CA LEU A 149 4.13 -1.53 28.55
C LEU A 149 3.42 -2.81 28.08
N VAL A 150 3.51 -3.90 28.82
CA VAL A 150 2.80 -5.15 28.53
C VAL A 150 1.29 -4.94 28.61
N THR A 151 0.79 -4.27 29.65
CA THR A 151 -0.65 -3.99 29.77
C THR A 151 -1.15 -3.10 28.65
N LEU A 152 -0.39 -2.05 28.29
CA LEU A 152 -0.72 -1.16 27.18
C LEU A 152 -0.74 -1.92 25.84
N ALA A 153 0.30 -2.71 25.55
CA ALA A 153 0.40 -3.49 24.34
C ALA A 153 -0.74 -4.53 24.24
N SER A 154 -1.00 -5.24 25.34
CA SER A 154 -2.10 -6.23 25.42
C SER A 154 -3.47 -5.55 25.25
N GLY A 155 -3.65 -4.37 25.85
CA GLY A 155 -4.87 -3.57 25.69
C GLY A 155 -5.08 -3.11 24.25
N LEU A 156 -4.04 -2.60 23.59
CA LEU A 156 -4.10 -2.22 22.18
C LEU A 156 -4.38 -3.42 21.27
N PHE A 157 -3.73 -4.54 21.53
CA PHE A 157 -3.98 -5.79 20.79
C PHE A 157 -5.40 -6.32 20.99
N ALA A 158 -5.93 -6.29 22.22
CA ALA A 158 -7.29 -6.70 22.51
C ALA A 158 -8.35 -5.78 21.88
N LEU A 159 -8.03 -4.49 21.69
CA LEU A 159 -8.91 -3.51 21.05
C LEU A 159 -8.87 -3.57 19.51
N ASP A 160 -7.84 -4.18 18.91
CA ASP A 160 -7.70 -4.23 17.45
C ASP A 160 -8.87 -4.94 16.77
N ASN A 161 -9.27 -6.12 17.28
CA ASN A 161 -10.38 -6.89 16.75
C ASN A 161 -11.75 -6.21 16.91
N PRO A 162 -12.17 -5.75 18.11
CA PRO A 162 -13.49 -5.10 18.24
C PRO A 162 -13.56 -3.75 17.55
N MET A 163 -12.44 -3.04 17.41
CA MET A 163 -12.39 -1.76 16.69
C MET A 163 -12.14 -1.92 15.19
N GLN A 164 -11.91 -3.15 14.69
CA GLN A 164 -11.77 -3.48 13.26
C GLN A 164 -10.89 -2.49 12.48
N GLY A 165 -9.73 -2.15 13.02
CA GLY A 165 -8.80 -1.21 12.43
C GLY A 165 -9.21 0.27 12.54
N GLN A 166 -10.25 0.63 13.28
CA GLN A 166 -10.61 2.04 13.54
C GLN A 166 -9.58 2.76 14.43
N LEU A 167 -8.74 2.03 15.16
CA LEU A 167 -7.57 2.58 15.87
C LEU A 167 -6.49 3.07 14.90
N PHE A 168 -6.44 2.51 13.70
CA PHE A 168 -5.60 3.04 12.64
C PHE A 168 -6.32 4.22 12.01
N LEU A 169 -5.72 5.39 12.10
CA LEU A 169 -6.20 6.59 11.42
C LEU A 169 -6.30 6.41 9.88
N GLY A 170 -5.98 5.23 9.36
CA GLY A 170 -6.00 4.78 7.97
C GLY A 170 -7.35 4.27 7.42
N GLY A 171 -8.43 4.24 8.23
CA GLY A 171 -9.74 3.71 7.81
C GLY A 171 -9.74 2.18 7.60
N LYS A 172 -10.92 1.61 7.50
CA LYS A 172 -11.09 0.18 7.20
C LYS A 172 -10.53 -0.12 5.82
N ARG A 173 -9.36 -0.73 5.75
CA ARG A 173 -9.03 -1.53 4.57
C ARG A 173 -9.92 -2.75 4.64
N SER A 174 -10.99 -2.76 3.88
CA SER A 174 -11.76 -3.97 3.64
C SER A 174 -10.89 -4.91 2.83
N LYS A 175 -10.09 -5.73 3.52
CA LYS A 175 -9.47 -6.87 2.85
C LYS A 175 -10.61 -7.79 2.41
N PRO A 176 -10.63 -8.23 1.15
CA PRO A 176 -11.47 -9.35 0.78
C PRO A 176 -11.09 -10.50 1.73
N GLN A 177 -12.02 -10.97 2.53
CA GLN A 177 -11.86 -12.20 3.29
C GLN A 177 -12.75 -13.25 2.62
N PRO A 178 -12.20 -14.04 1.70
CA PRO A 178 -12.88 -15.20 1.21
C PRO A 178 -13.07 -16.16 2.38
N ASN A 179 -14.26 -16.70 2.51
CA ASN A 179 -14.58 -17.72 3.50
C ASN A 179 -13.96 -19.04 3.00
N GLN A 180 -12.75 -19.37 3.44
CA GLN A 180 -11.90 -20.46 2.94
C GLN A 180 -12.42 -21.89 3.24
N THR A 181 -13.68 -22.07 3.63
CA THR A 181 -14.15 -23.32 4.20
C THR A 181 -14.37 -24.48 3.22
N LYS A 182 -14.27 -24.27 1.89
CA LYS A 182 -14.43 -25.36 0.90
C LYS A 182 -13.70 -25.13 -0.43
N CYS A 183 -12.43 -24.80 -0.39
CA CYS A 183 -11.61 -24.80 -1.60
C CYS A 183 -11.32 -26.22 -2.08
N ILE A 184 -11.01 -26.39 -3.36
CA ILE A 184 -10.47 -27.63 -3.89
C ILE A 184 -9.24 -28.03 -3.06
N GLN A 185 -9.24 -29.22 -2.47
CA GLN A 185 -8.19 -29.63 -1.51
C GLN A 185 -6.81 -29.83 -2.16
N GLU A 186 -6.79 -30.03 -3.47
CA GLU A 186 -5.58 -30.37 -4.24
C GLU A 186 -4.75 -29.15 -4.65
N ILE A 187 -5.26 -27.91 -4.42
CA ILE A 187 -4.56 -26.69 -4.76
C ILE A 187 -3.70 -26.19 -3.59
N SER A 188 -2.62 -25.48 -3.92
CA SER A 188 -1.69 -24.93 -2.95
C SER A 188 -2.25 -23.66 -2.27
N ASP A 189 -1.58 -23.24 -1.19
CA ASP A 189 -1.89 -21.98 -0.47
C ASP A 189 -1.58 -20.70 -1.26
N PHE A 190 -1.07 -20.84 -2.50
CA PHE A 190 -0.83 -19.67 -3.39
C PHE A 190 -2.10 -19.21 -4.13
N ILE A 191 -3.17 -19.98 -4.08
CA ILE A 191 -4.48 -19.61 -4.59
C ILE A 191 -5.41 -19.29 -3.43
N ASP A 192 -5.86 -18.05 -3.37
CA ASP A 192 -6.94 -17.67 -2.47
C ASP A 192 -8.29 -18.07 -3.07
N CYS A 193 -9.19 -18.58 -2.25
CA CYS A 193 -10.51 -18.99 -2.71
C CYS A 193 -11.65 -18.43 -1.85
N GLY A 194 -12.82 -18.28 -2.45
CA GLY A 194 -14.06 -17.87 -1.81
C GLY A 194 -15.24 -18.74 -2.24
N TYR A 195 -16.11 -19.11 -1.30
CA TYR A 195 -17.23 -20.02 -1.52
C TYR A 195 -18.51 -19.50 -0.88
N VAL A 196 -19.62 -19.61 -1.61
CA VAL A 196 -20.97 -19.42 -1.07
C VAL A 196 -21.88 -20.53 -1.57
N ASN A 197 -22.54 -21.22 -0.67
CA ASN A 197 -23.53 -22.25 -1.02
C ASN A 197 -24.93 -21.68 -0.80
N THR A 198 -25.74 -21.66 -1.86
CA THR A 198 -27.15 -21.27 -1.83
C THR A 198 -28.07 -22.49 -1.98
N GLY A 199 -27.52 -23.70 -2.17
CA GLY A 199 -28.27 -24.90 -2.51
C GLY A 199 -28.72 -24.97 -3.96
N SER A 200 -28.26 -24.07 -4.82
CA SER A 200 -28.59 -24.00 -6.23
C SER A 200 -27.79 -25.01 -7.06
N ASN A 201 -28.32 -25.40 -8.21
CA ASN A 201 -27.57 -26.16 -9.22
C ASN A 201 -26.76 -25.25 -10.14
N LYS A 202 -26.91 -23.92 -10.04
CA LYS A 202 -26.18 -22.94 -10.85
C LYS A 202 -25.02 -22.40 -10.05
N THR A 203 -23.86 -22.23 -10.66
CA THR A 203 -22.66 -21.70 -10.01
C THR A 203 -22.15 -20.49 -10.77
N LEU A 204 -21.82 -19.44 -10.02
CA LEU A 204 -21.00 -18.31 -10.47
C LEU A 204 -19.53 -18.64 -10.15
N TRP A 205 -18.77 -18.92 -11.19
CA TRP A 205 -17.31 -19.08 -11.12
C TRP A 205 -16.65 -17.75 -11.35
N VAL A 206 -15.76 -17.33 -10.46
CA VAL A 206 -14.99 -16.07 -10.57
C VAL A 206 -13.52 -16.42 -10.56
N LEU A 207 -12.83 -16.16 -11.64
CA LEU A 207 -11.50 -16.71 -11.87
C LEU A 207 -10.56 -15.63 -12.41
N GLY A 208 -9.34 -15.59 -11.90
CA GLY A 208 -8.33 -14.67 -12.37
C GLY A 208 -7.23 -14.36 -11.34
N ASP A 209 -6.61 -13.21 -11.51
CA ASP A 209 -5.57 -12.71 -10.61
C ASP A 209 -6.16 -11.94 -9.40
N SER A 210 -5.41 -11.00 -8.81
CA SER A 210 -5.87 -10.18 -7.70
C SER A 210 -7.15 -9.39 -7.99
N HIS A 211 -7.43 -9.08 -9.27
CA HIS A 211 -8.68 -8.40 -9.67
C HIS A 211 -9.92 -9.28 -9.47
N ALA A 212 -9.80 -10.61 -9.58
CA ALA A 212 -10.90 -11.50 -9.21
C ALA A 212 -11.22 -11.38 -7.70
N GLY A 213 -10.20 -11.24 -6.87
CA GLY A 213 -10.36 -11.06 -5.42
C GLY A 213 -11.12 -9.79 -5.05
N VAL A 214 -10.88 -8.67 -5.72
CA VAL A 214 -11.60 -7.40 -5.44
C VAL A 214 -13.09 -7.48 -5.82
N LEU A 215 -13.47 -8.39 -6.69
CA LEU A 215 -14.87 -8.65 -7.02
C LEU A 215 -15.59 -9.58 -6.03
N TYR A 216 -14.91 -10.09 -4.99
CA TYR A 216 -15.52 -11.05 -4.06
C TYR A 216 -16.86 -10.56 -3.48
N ASN A 217 -16.91 -9.36 -2.88
CA ASN A 217 -18.14 -8.82 -2.30
C ASN A 217 -19.23 -8.58 -3.37
N ALA A 218 -18.84 -8.15 -4.56
CA ALA A 218 -19.75 -8.01 -5.70
C ALA A 218 -20.32 -9.37 -6.12
N SER A 219 -19.47 -10.38 -6.22
CA SER A 219 -19.82 -11.74 -6.60
C SER A 219 -20.73 -12.44 -5.58
N VAL A 220 -20.47 -12.25 -4.27
CA VAL A 220 -21.38 -12.72 -3.20
C VAL A 220 -22.77 -12.11 -3.35
N LYS A 221 -22.84 -10.82 -3.64
CA LYS A 221 -24.12 -10.13 -3.84
C LYS A 221 -24.86 -10.64 -5.08
N VAL A 222 -24.14 -10.85 -6.19
CA VAL A 222 -24.68 -11.44 -7.43
C VAL A 222 -25.18 -12.86 -7.18
N ALA A 223 -24.37 -13.71 -6.58
CA ALA A 223 -24.70 -15.10 -6.29
C ALA A 223 -25.97 -15.22 -5.47
N ARG A 224 -26.10 -14.42 -4.40
CA ARG A 224 -27.30 -14.39 -3.57
C ARG A 224 -28.53 -13.87 -4.30
N SER A 225 -28.40 -12.79 -5.10
CA SER A 225 -29.53 -12.18 -5.82
C SER A 225 -30.04 -13.07 -6.96
N LYS A 226 -29.16 -13.90 -7.54
CA LYS A 226 -29.49 -14.82 -8.65
C LYS A 226 -29.70 -16.26 -8.20
N ASN A 227 -29.66 -16.51 -6.89
CA ASN A 227 -29.74 -17.84 -6.31
C ASN A 227 -28.74 -18.81 -6.98
N MET A 228 -27.46 -18.45 -6.96
CA MET A 228 -26.33 -19.21 -7.50
C MET A 228 -25.35 -19.55 -6.39
N ASN A 229 -24.69 -20.68 -6.48
CA ASN A 229 -23.48 -20.89 -5.67
C ASN A 229 -22.37 -19.95 -6.18
N LEU A 230 -21.41 -19.63 -5.33
CA LEU A 230 -20.20 -18.91 -5.71
C LEU A 230 -18.98 -19.80 -5.51
N GLU A 231 -18.15 -19.88 -6.52
CA GLU A 231 -16.79 -20.39 -6.44
C GLU A 231 -15.84 -19.36 -7.04
N LEU A 232 -14.99 -18.79 -6.18
CA LEU A 232 -13.99 -17.79 -6.56
C LEU A 232 -12.59 -18.34 -6.31
N TYR A 233 -11.72 -18.24 -7.31
CA TYR A 233 -10.31 -18.61 -7.21
C TYR A 233 -9.44 -17.47 -7.75
N MET A 234 -8.47 -17.03 -6.92
CA MET A 234 -7.60 -15.91 -7.19
C MET A 234 -6.14 -16.32 -7.04
N GLY A 235 -5.37 -16.24 -8.14
CA GLY A 235 -3.92 -16.44 -8.15
C GLY A 235 -3.20 -15.15 -8.49
N GLY A 236 -2.71 -14.40 -7.49
CA GLY A 236 -2.10 -13.09 -7.72
C GLY A 236 -1.03 -13.11 -8.81
N GLY A 237 -1.21 -12.30 -9.86
CA GLY A 237 -0.32 -12.19 -11.01
C GLY A 237 -0.35 -13.36 -12.00
N THR A 238 -1.35 -14.26 -11.94
CA THR A 238 -1.51 -15.39 -12.85
C THR A 238 -2.86 -15.30 -13.54
N PRO A 239 -2.94 -15.36 -14.89
CA PRO A 239 -4.20 -15.25 -15.63
C PRO A 239 -4.99 -16.55 -15.61
N PHE A 240 -6.29 -16.43 -15.90
CA PHE A 240 -7.17 -17.56 -16.17
C PHE A 240 -7.90 -17.36 -17.51
N PRO A 241 -8.02 -18.36 -18.41
CA PRO A 241 -7.42 -19.70 -18.35
C PRO A 241 -5.89 -19.70 -18.23
N PRO A 242 -5.29 -20.72 -17.60
CA PRO A 242 -3.86 -20.78 -17.36
C PRO A 242 -3.07 -20.95 -18.66
N ILE A 243 -2.13 -20.08 -18.92
CA ILE A 243 -1.17 -20.14 -20.01
C ILE A 243 0.23 -19.94 -19.47
N GLY A 244 1.24 -20.54 -20.15
CA GLY A 244 2.59 -20.66 -19.66
C GLY A 244 3.33 -19.34 -19.52
N HIS A 245 3.49 -18.84 -18.28
CA HIS A 245 4.38 -17.72 -18.00
C HIS A 245 4.82 -17.73 -16.54
N TYR A 246 5.87 -17.00 -16.24
CA TYR A 246 6.25 -16.68 -14.85
C TYR A 246 7.11 -15.42 -14.79
N ARG A 247 7.11 -14.78 -13.63
CA ARG A 247 8.04 -13.69 -13.31
C ARG A 247 9.39 -14.24 -12.90
N LYS A 248 10.49 -13.65 -13.39
CA LYS A 248 11.86 -14.10 -13.08
C LYS A 248 12.12 -14.20 -11.58
N VAL A 249 11.61 -13.26 -10.79
CA VAL A 249 11.80 -13.18 -9.33
C VAL A 249 10.92 -14.14 -8.53
N GLN A 250 9.82 -14.66 -9.11
CA GLN A 250 8.83 -15.51 -8.43
C GLN A 250 8.52 -16.81 -9.19
N LYS A 251 9.51 -17.33 -9.92
CA LYS A 251 9.36 -18.49 -10.80
C LYS A 251 8.63 -19.67 -10.15
N LYS A 252 9.07 -20.09 -8.94
CA LYS A 252 8.50 -21.26 -8.26
C LYS A 252 7.02 -21.07 -7.91
N GLU A 253 6.68 -19.92 -7.37
CA GLU A 253 5.32 -19.56 -6.97
C GLU A 253 4.38 -19.47 -8.18
N ASP A 254 4.82 -18.76 -9.24
CA ASP A 254 4.00 -18.55 -10.42
C ASP A 254 3.76 -19.88 -11.20
N LEU A 255 4.76 -20.76 -11.28
CA LEU A 255 4.57 -22.08 -11.88
C LEU A 255 3.62 -22.97 -11.06
N GLN A 256 3.65 -22.87 -9.72
CA GLN A 256 2.70 -23.59 -8.87
C GLN A 256 1.28 -23.07 -9.07
N LYS A 257 1.07 -21.77 -9.13
CA LYS A 257 -0.25 -21.18 -9.44
C LYS A 257 -0.80 -21.62 -10.79
N LEU A 258 0.07 -21.73 -11.79
CA LEU A 258 -0.35 -22.26 -13.10
C LEU A 258 -0.87 -23.69 -12.99
N GLU A 259 -0.19 -24.57 -12.25
CA GLU A 259 -0.63 -25.94 -12.06
C GLU A 259 -1.94 -26.00 -11.28
N ASP A 260 -2.06 -25.18 -10.22
CA ASP A 260 -3.30 -25.06 -9.43
C ASP A 260 -4.48 -24.62 -10.33
N PHE A 261 -4.26 -23.63 -11.21
CA PHE A 261 -5.29 -23.18 -12.14
C PHE A 261 -5.65 -24.23 -13.19
N ARG A 262 -4.73 -25.09 -13.60
CA ARG A 262 -5.06 -26.26 -14.45
C ARG A 262 -5.98 -27.26 -13.74
N ILE A 263 -5.79 -27.46 -12.43
CA ILE A 263 -6.67 -28.29 -11.61
C ILE A 263 -8.06 -27.65 -11.52
N ILE A 264 -8.11 -26.35 -11.27
CA ILE A 264 -9.36 -25.57 -11.20
C ILE A 264 -10.09 -25.61 -12.56
N GLU A 265 -9.40 -25.44 -13.67
CA GLU A 265 -9.96 -25.51 -15.01
C GLU A 265 -10.58 -26.87 -15.33
N LYS A 266 -9.87 -27.95 -15.02
CA LYS A 266 -10.40 -29.33 -15.15
C LYS A 266 -11.66 -29.53 -14.31
N THR A 267 -11.68 -28.98 -13.08
CA THR A 267 -12.84 -29.07 -12.19
C THR A 267 -14.00 -28.25 -12.73
N LEU A 268 -13.75 -27.01 -13.17
CA LEU A 268 -14.74 -26.17 -13.84
C LEU A 268 -15.40 -26.89 -15.01
N HIS A 269 -14.61 -27.46 -15.93
CA HIS A 269 -15.15 -28.18 -17.10
C HIS A 269 -16.06 -29.35 -16.72
N LYS A 270 -15.75 -30.08 -15.62
CA LYS A 270 -16.58 -31.19 -15.13
C LYS A 270 -17.86 -30.74 -14.43
N GLN A 271 -17.84 -29.58 -13.79
CA GLN A 271 -18.93 -29.10 -12.93
C GLN A 271 -19.77 -28.02 -13.57
N LEU A 272 -19.49 -27.63 -14.81
CA LEU A 272 -20.24 -26.60 -15.52
C LEU A 272 -21.67 -27.09 -15.75
N SER A 273 -22.62 -26.43 -15.08
CA SER A 273 -24.06 -26.76 -15.14
C SER A 273 -24.82 -25.79 -16.02
N SER A 274 -26.01 -26.16 -16.42
CA SER A 274 -26.89 -25.30 -17.23
C SER A 274 -27.22 -23.99 -16.43
N GLY A 275 -26.99 -22.87 -17.10
CA GLY A 275 -27.17 -21.54 -16.53
C GLY A 275 -26.06 -21.13 -15.55
N ALA A 276 -24.93 -21.81 -15.54
CA ALA A 276 -23.73 -21.35 -14.86
C ALA A 276 -23.14 -20.09 -15.52
N VAL A 277 -22.37 -19.34 -14.76
CA VAL A 277 -21.67 -18.13 -15.22
C VAL A 277 -20.21 -18.24 -14.88
N VAL A 278 -19.33 -18.00 -15.85
CA VAL A 278 -17.89 -17.90 -15.64
C VAL A 278 -17.46 -16.44 -15.81
N LEU A 279 -17.05 -15.80 -14.74
CA LEU A 279 -16.54 -14.43 -14.73
C LEU A 279 -15.01 -14.45 -14.67
N LEU A 280 -14.39 -13.98 -15.76
CA LEU A 280 -12.94 -13.78 -15.85
C LEU A 280 -12.60 -12.36 -15.47
N SER A 281 -11.82 -12.18 -14.40
CA SER A 281 -11.43 -10.87 -13.89
C SER A 281 -9.93 -10.86 -13.60
N MET A 282 -9.20 -10.07 -14.39
CA MET A 282 -7.75 -9.96 -14.26
C MET A 282 -7.22 -8.62 -14.79
N ARG A 283 -6.00 -8.29 -14.41
CA ARG A 283 -5.27 -7.12 -14.91
C ARG A 283 -4.73 -7.40 -16.30
N LEU A 284 -5.60 -7.34 -17.32
CA LEU A 284 -5.23 -7.67 -18.70
C LEU A 284 -4.01 -6.91 -19.23
N PRO A 285 -3.84 -5.60 -18.96
CA PRO A 285 -2.64 -4.88 -19.40
C PRO A 285 -1.34 -5.42 -18.81
N TYR A 286 -1.36 -5.90 -17.59
CA TYR A 286 -0.22 -6.51 -16.92
C TYR A 286 0.23 -7.80 -17.64
N HIS A 287 -0.72 -8.62 -18.04
CA HIS A 287 -0.42 -9.89 -18.70
C HIS A 287 -0.06 -9.74 -20.18
N PHE A 288 -0.77 -8.87 -20.91
CA PHE A 288 -0.78 -8.87 -22.38
C PHE A 288 -0.25 -7.59 -23.02
N GLY A 289 0.40 -6.74 -22.26
CA GLY A 289 0.98 -5.51 -22.78
C GLY A 289 0.07 -4.31 -22.53
N GLY A 290 0.55 -3.50 -21.77
CA GLY A 290 0.13 -2.19 -21.41
C GLY A 290 1.22 -1.70 -20.47
N THR A 291 1.75 -0.54 -20.70
CA THR A 291 2.90 -0.09 -19.94
C THR A 291 2.49 0.17 -18.51
N TYR A 292 2.96 -0.68 -17.64
CA TYR A 292 3.00 -0.37 -16.24
C TYR A 292 4.46 -0.25 -15.80
N TYR A 293 4.80 0.85 -15.11
CA TYR A 293 6.18 1.19 -14.76
C TYR A 293 6.80 0.20 -13.77
N GLU A 294 6.00 -0.48 -12.95
CA GLU A 294 6.50 -1.36 -11.90
C GLU A 294 6.86 -2.76 -12.38
N PHE A 295 6.28 -3.20 -13.53
CA PHE A 295 6.47 -4.55 -14.03
C PHE A 295 6.68 -4.53 -15.55
N PRO A 296 7.90 -4.19 -16.00
CA PRO A 296 8.17 -4.20 -17.43
C PRO A 296 8.06 -5.62 -17.99
N SER A 297 7.66 -5.74 -19.25
CA SER A 297 7.53 -7.04 -19.94
C SER A 297 8.82 -7.86 -19.93
N SER A 298 9.98 -7.21 -19.76
CA SER A 298 11.28 -7.86 -19.58
C SER A 298 11.40 -8.75 -18.34
N ASP A 299 10.53 -8.55 -17.36
CA ASP A 299 10.54 -9.33 -16.11
C ASP A 299 9.80 -10.66 -16.24
N PHE A 300 9.02 -10.82 -17.31
CA PHE A 300 8.27 -12.03 -17.62
C PHE A 300 9.05 -12.98 -18.53
N ILE A 301 8.85 -14.26 -18.31
CA ILE A 301 9.23 -15.33 -19.21
C ILE A 301 7.94 -15.97 -19.70
N PHE A 302 7.76 -15.95 -21.00
CA PHE A 302 6.62 -16.60 -21.68
C PHE A 302 7.04 -17.98 -22.17
N LEU A 303 6.22 -19.00 -21.88
CA LEU A 303 6.49 -20.38 -22.22
C LEU A 303 5.42 -20.89 -23.17
N ARG A 304 5.86 -21.55 -24.26
CA ARG A 304 4.97 -22.36 -25.09
C ARG A 304 4.61 -23.66 -24.37
N GLU A 305 3.64 -24.40 -24.88
CA GLU A 305 3.22 -25.69 -24.31
C GLU A 305 4.36 -26.71 -24.24
N ASP A 306 5.31 -26.68 -25.15
CA ASP A 306 6.50 -27.51 -25.18
C ASP A 306 7.60 -27.06 -24.21
N GLY A 307 7.36 -25.98 -23.46
CA GLY A 307 8.32 -25.39 -22.52
C GLY A 307 9.37 -24.47 -23.15
N SER A 308 9.36 -24.28 -24.47
CA SER A 308 10.27 -23.33 -25.14
C SER A 308 9.83 -21.88 -24.89
N LEU A 309 10.77 -20.93 -25.14
CA LEU A 309 10.47 -19.51 -24.95
C LEU A 309 9.59 -18.98 -26.07
N GLY A 310 8.49 -18.30 -25.70
CA GLY A 310 7.56 -17.62 -26.58
C GLY A 310 7.69 -16.09 -26.49
N SER A 311 6.85 -15.38 -27.25
CA SER A 311 6.70 -13.94 -27.20
C SER A 311 5.42 -13.56 -26.44
N GLN A 312 5.32 -12.29 -26.02
CA GLN A 312 4.11 -11.76 -25.39
C GLN A 312 2.89 -11.80 -26.32
N GLU A 313 3.09 -11.62 -27.62
CA GLU A 313 2.03 -11.69 -28.63
C GLU A 313 1.50 -13.12 -28.79
N GLU A 314 2.38 -14.12 -28.88
CA GLU A 314 2.01 -15.54 -28.89
C GLU A 314 1.20 -15.89 -27.64
N TYR A 315 1.67 -15.46 -26.46
CA TYR A 315 1.03 -15.66 -25.18
C TYR A 315 -0.39 -15.05 -25.12
N PHE A 316 -0.58 -13.85 -25.66
CA PHE A 316 -1.91 -13.24 -25.76
C PHE A 316 -2.84 -14.04 -26.69
N ASN A 317 -2.33 -14.48 -27.86
CA ASN A 317 -3.09 -15.30 -28.79
C ASN A 317 -3.50 -16.66 -28.20
N ASP A 318 -2.61 -17.28 -27.43
CA ASP A 318 -2.88 -18.52 -26.72
C ASP A 318 -3.98 -18.34 -25.66
N TRP A 319 -3.94 -17.21 -24.92
CA TRP A 319 -5.00 -16.87 -23.99
C TRP A 319 -6.35 -16.67 -24.67
N ILE A 320 -6.40 -15.92 -25.79
CA ILE A 320 -7.62 -15.72 -26.58
C ILE A 320 -8.17 -17.07 -27.05
N ASN A 321 -7.31 -18.00 -27.51
CA ASN A 321 -7.72 -19.32 -27.91
C ASN A 321 -8.26 -20.18 -26.76
N SER A 322 -7.62 -20.10 -25.61
CA SER A 322 -8.08 -20.76 -24.36
C SER A 322 -9.45 -20.24 -23.94
N VAL A 323 -9.67 -18.91 -24.01
CA VAL A 323 -10.99 -18.32 -23.75
C VAL A 323 -12.04 -18.76 -24.75
N LYS A 324 -11.70 -18.87 -26.06
CA LYS A 324 -12.60 -19.42 -27.09
C LYS A 324 -12.99 -20.85 -26.80
N ASN A 325 -12.05 -21.68 -26.37
CA ASN A 325 -12.29 -23.06 -25.97
C ASN A 325 -13.21 -23.13 -24.74
N LEU A 326 -12.91 -22.38 -23.68
CA LEU A 326 -13.76 -22.27 -22.51
C LEU A 326 -15.20 -21.86 -22.88
N ALA A 327 -15.35 -20.85 -23.76
CA ALA A 327 -16.67 -20.40 -24.23
C ALA A 327 -17.40 -21.47 -25.00
N SER A 328 -16.70 -22.32 -25.77
CA SER A 328 -17.31 -23.44 -26.48
C SER A 328 -17.85 -24.48 -25.50
N ILE A 329 -17.08 -24.87 -24.49
CA ILE A 329 -17.49 -25.80 -23.42
C ILE A 329 -18.67 -25.20 -22.63
N ALA A 330 -18.60 -23.91 -22.29
CA ALA A 330 -19.67 -23.21 -21.60
C ALA A 330 -20.98 -23.21 -22.41
N LYS A 331 -20.90 -23.04 -23.74
CA LYS A 331 -22.05 -23.08 -24.64
C LYS A 331 -22.74 -24.43 -24.63
N GLU A 332 -22.01 -25.53 -24.61
CA GLU A 332 -22.55 -26.89 -24.53
C GLU A 332 -23.38 -27.10 -23.26
N SER A 333 -22.97 -26.46 -22.18
CA SER A 333 -23.69 -26.48 -20.90
C SER A 333 -24.72 -25.34 -20.76
N ASN A 334 -25.04 -24.61 -21.83
CA ASN A 334 -25.89 -23.40 -21.74
C ASN A 334 -25.43 -22.40 -20.67
N ALA A 335 -24.13 -22.22 -20.54
CA ALA A 335 -23.48 -21.30 -19.63
C ALA A 335 -22.89 -20.10 -20.42
N ILE A 336 -22.68 -18.98 -19.71
CA ILE A 336 -22.09 -17.77 -20.27
C ILE A 336 -20.72 -17.50 -19.66
N VAL A 337 -19.89 -16.83 -20.46
CA VAL A 337 -18.58 -16.32 -20.01
C VAL A 337 -18.64 -14.79 -20.00
N ILE A 338 -18.33 -14.19 -18.88
CA ILE A 338 -18.22 -12.74 -18.72
C ILE A 338 -16.74 -12.41 -18.57
N ILE A 339 -16.24 -11.47 -19.35
CA ILE A 339 -14.84 -11.03 -19.30
C ILE A 339 -14.80 -9.58 -18.85
N GLN A 340 -14.11 -9.29 -17.78
CA GLN A 340 -13.86 -7.92 -17.34
C GLN A 340 -12.90 -7.24 -18.32
N THR A 341 -13.30 -6.06 -18.81
CA THR A 341 -12.41 -5.22 -19.63
C THR A 341 -11.34 -4.54 -18.77
N PRO A 342 -10.24 -4.09 -19.39
CA PRO A 342 -9.23 -3.32 -18.65
C PRO A 342 -9.85 -2.14 -17.90
N THR A 343 -9.49 -1.99 -16.62
CA THR A 343 -9.80 -0.81 -15.82
C THR A 343 -8.70 0.25 -15.97
N PRO A 344 -9.00 1.55 -15.83
CA PRO A 344 -7.98 2.58 -15.76
C PRO A 344 -6.99 2.30 -14.62
N GLU A 345 -5.70 2.37 -14.91
CA GLU A 345 -4.62 2.24 -13.94
C GLU A 345 -4.02 3.62 -13.67
N TRP A 346 -3.70 3.90 -12.42
CA TRP A 346 -3.25 5.21 -11.99
C TRP A 346 -1.74 5.26 -11.82
N GLU A 347 -1.12 6.38 -12.21
CA GLU A 347 0.30 6.57 -11.91
C GLU A 347 0.54 6.74 -10.41
N SER A 348 1.57 6.05 -9.89
CA SER A 348 1.94 6.06 -8.46
C SER A 348 2.11 7.47 -7.87
N GLU A 349 2.59 8.44 -8.68
CA GLU A 349 2.73 9.83 -8.24
C GLU A 349 1.39 10.55 -8.04
N ILE A 350 0.41 10.23 -8.86
CA ILE A 350 -0.93 10.78 -8.77
C ILE A 350 -1.63 10.20 -7.55
N ILE A 351 -1.49 8.91 -7.34
CA ILE A 351 -2.05 8.21 -6.18
C ILE A 351 -1.48 8.75 -4.88
N LYS A 352 -0.16 8.92 -4.79
CA LYS A 352 0.46 9.53 -3.61
C LYS A 352 -0.15 10.88 -3.26
N LYS A 353 -0.51 11.68 -4.26
CA LYS A 353 -1.21 12.97 -4.07
C LYS A 353 -2.67 12.81 -3.67
N CYS A 354 -3.32 11.73 -4.08
CA CYS A 354 -4.73 11.46 -3.86
C CYS A 354 -5.01 10.72 -2.55
N THR A 355 -4.22 9.70 -2.22
CA THR A 355 -4.46 8.82 -1.06
C THR A 355 -4.03 9.43 0.26
N THR A 356 -3.11 10.39 0.27
CA THR A 356 -2.57 10.99 1.50
C THR A 356 -3.50 11.93 2.23
N VAL A 357 -4.67 12.26 1.65
CA VAL A 357 -5.42 13.45 2.12
C VAL A 357 -6.85 13.18 2.57
N ASN A 358 -7.48 12.01 2.36
CA ASN A 358 -8.91 12.12 2.12
C ASN A 358 -9.91 11.34 2.96
N LYS A 359 -9.56 10.55 3.97
CA LYS A 359 -10.58 9.60 4.46
C LYS A 359 -11.22 9.88 5.80
N TYR A 360 -10.83 10.95 6.49
CA TYR A 360 -11.30 11.17 7.87
C TYR A 360 -12.20 12.39 7.99
N TRP A 361 -13.18 12.29 8.90
CA TRP A 361 -14.05 13.41 9.27
C TRP A 361 -13.28 14.69 9.65
N PHE A 362 -12.07 14.55 10.19
CA PHE A 362 -11.18 15.65 10.58
C PHE A 362 -10.30 16.18 9.42
N ASN A 363 -10.30 15.52 8.24
CA ASN A 363 -9.58 15.94 7.04
C ASN A 363 -10.44 16.70 6.03
N SER A 364 -11.67 17.02 6.38
CA SER A 364 -12.61 17.68 5.47
C SER A 364 -12.11 19.02 4.88
N LEU A 365 -11.17 19.69 5.58
CA LEU A 365 -10.55 20.94 5.13
C LEU A 365 -9.48 20.77 4.03
N SER A 366 -8.94 19.57 3.85
CA SER A 366 -7.86 19.30 2.89
C SER A 366 -8.30 18.41 1.72
N ARG A 367 -9.61 18.09 1.61
CA ARG A 367 -10.17 17.31 0.51
C ARG A 367 -9.97 18.01 -0.83
N LYS A 368 -8.91 17.66 -1.54
CA LYS A 368 -8.83 17.89 -2.97
C LYS A 368 -9.50 16.70 -3.66
N LYS A 369 -10.54 16.98 -4.45
CA LYS A 369 -11.15 15.97 -5.34
C LYS A 369 -10.05 15.45 -6.25
N CYS A 370 -9.71 14.18 -6.14
CA CYS A 370 -8.78 13.53 -7.03
C CYS A 370 -9.50 13.13 -8.31
N THR A 371 -9.48 14.04 -9.28
CA THR A 371 -10.08 13.84 -10.59
C THR A 371 -9.01 14.02 -11.65
N ILE A 372 -9.02 13.12 -12.63
CA ILE A 372 -8.20 13.24 -13.83
C ILE A 372 -9.16 13.32 -15.02
N PRO A 373 -8.88 14.22 -16.01
CA PRO A 373 -9.66 14.23 -17.25
C PRO A 373 -9.66 12.84 -17.88
N SER A 374 -10.82 12.36 -18.32
CA SER A 374 -10.92 11.05 -18.99
C SER A 374 -10.13 11.00 -20.31
N SER A 375 -9.81 12.17 -20.89
CA SER A 375 -8.89 12.31 -22.00
C SER A 375 -7.52 11.73 -21.68
N PHE A 376 -7.00 11.92 -20.47
CA PHE A 376 -5.74 11.33 -20.05
C PHE A 376 -5.74 9.78 -20.20
N PHE A 377 -6.83 9.13 -19.80
CA PHE A 377 -6.96 7.69 -19.97
C PHE A 377 -7.44 7.28 -21.36
N LYS A 378 -8.23 8.11 -22.05
CA LYS A 378 -8.69 7.83 -23.40
C LYS A 378 -7.58 7.97 -24.43
N ASP A 379 -6.73 8.98 -24.29
CA ASP A 379 -5.71 9.29 -25.29
C ASP A 379 -4.39 8.56 -25.01
N GLU A 380 -3.99 8.40 -23.75
CA GLU A 380 -2.78 7.65 -23.39
C GLU A 380 -3.04 6.21 -22.97
N ALA A 381 -3.95 5.94 -22.04
CA ALA A 381 -4.14 4.59 -21.53
C ALA A 381 -5.06 3.76 -22.41
N ARG A 382 -6.13 4.33 -23.00
CA ARG A 382 -6.97 3.62 -23.95
C ARG A 382 -6.27 3.42 -25.29
N GLY A 383 -5.38 4.32 -25.67
CA GLY A 383 -4.47 4.11 -26.81
C GLY A 383 -3.56 2.90 -26.59
N LYS A 384 -3.00 2.76 -25.41
CA LYS A 384 -2.15 1.62 -24.99
C LYS A 384 -2.94 0.30 -24.89
N TYR A 385 -4.24 0.37 -24.55
CA TYR A 385 -5.10 -0.81 -24.42
C TYR A 385 -6.00 -1.05 -25.65
N ASN A 386 -5.90 -0.24 -26.71
CA ASN A 386 -6.79 -0.34 -27.89
C ASN A 386 -6.80 -1.73 -28.51
N HIS A 387 -5.66 -2.40 -28.56
CA HIS A 387 -5.59 -3.75 -29.10
C HIS A 387 -6.37 -4.74 -28.20
N LEU A 388 -6.27 -4.65 -26.86
CA LEU A 388 -7.01 -5.50 -25.93
C LEU A 388 -8.52 -5.29 -26.08
N PHE A 389 -8.98 -4.05 -26.09
CA PHE A 389 -10.40 -3.73 -26.31
C PHE A 389 -10.90 -4.23 -27.67
N LYS A 390 -10.09 -4.07 -28.73
CA LYS A 390 -10.44 -4.55 -30.07
C LYS A 390 -10.63 -6.06 -30.09
N GLU A 391 -9.66 -6.81 -29.56
CA GLU A 391 -9.69 -8.27 -29.53
C GLU A 391 -10.82 -8.81 -28.64
N LEU A 392 -11.05 -8.21 -27.48
CA LEU A 392 -12.18 -8.57 -26.60
C LEU A 392 -13.53 -8.31 -27.27
N ASN A 393 -13.70 -7.19 -27.97
CA ASN A 393 -14.92 -6.89 -28.71
C ASN A 393 -15.14 -7.86 -29.84
N GLN A 394 -14.10 -8.20 -30.63
CA GLN A 394 -14.18 -9.21 -31.69
C GLN A 394 -14.55 -10.58 -31.11
N LEU A 395 -13.98 -10.95 -29.97
CA LEU A 395 -14.26 -12.18 -29.27
C LEU A 395 -15.76 -12.25 -28.86
N ALA A 396 -16.29 -11.17 -28.25
CA ALA A 396 -17.69 -11.11 -27.85
C ALA A 396 -18.66 -11.12 -29.05
N ILE A 397 -18.32 -10.44 -30.15
CA ILE A 397 -19.11 -10.47 -31.39
C ILE A 397 -19.12 -11.90 -32.02
N SER A 398 -17.97 -12.57 -31.97
CA SER A 398 -17.83 -13.90 -32.59
C SER A 398 -18.50 -15.04 -31.80
N ARG A 399 -18.81 -14.82 -30.51
CA ARG A 399 -19.32 -15.81 -29.56
C ARG A 399 -20.47 -15.23 -28.73
N GLN A 400 -21.71 -15.59 -29.05
CA GLN A 400 -22.92 -15.07 -28.40
C GLN A 400 -23.01 -15.31 -26.89
N ASN A 401 -22.31 -16.31 -26.37
CA ASN A 401 -22.24 -16.61 -24.95
C ASN A 401 -21.05 -15.92 -24.22
N ILE A 402 -20.30 -15.06 -24.91
CA ILE A 402 -19.31 -14.20 -24.31
C ILE A 402 -19.89 -12.79 -24.13
N ARG A 403 -19.76 -12.23 -22.93
CA ARG A 403 -20.20 -10.88 -22.59
C ARG A 403 -19.07 -10.09 -21.96
N LEU A 404 -19.05 -8.78 -22.18
CA LEU A 404 -18.00 -7.92 -21.63
C LEU A 404 -18.54 -7.11 -20.45
N LEU A 405 -17.86 -7.20 -19.32
CA LEU A 405 -18.07 -6.31 -18.19
C LEU A 405 -17.17 -5.07 -18.39
N ASP A 406 -17.74 -4.02 -18.98
CA ASP A 406 -17.02 -2.77 -19.28
C ASP A 406 -16.78 -1.95 -17.99
N THR A 407 -15.77 -2.37 -17.22
CA THR A 407 -15.37 -1.67 -16.00
C THR A 407 -14.83 -0.27 -16.25
N TYR A 408 -14.23 -0.03 -17.42
CA TYR A 408 -13.76 1.30 -17.80
C TYR A 408 -14.90 2.33 -17.79
N SER A 409 -16.00 2.03 -18.47
CA SER A 409 -17.15 2.95 -18.52
C SER A 409 -17.85 3.10 -17.17
N ILE A 410 -17.78 2.10 -16.29
CA ILE A 410 -18.32 2.18 -14.92
C ILE A 410 -17.49 3.14 -14.07
N VAL A 411 -16.17 3.10 -14.18
CA VAL A 411 -15.23 3.93 -13.40
C VAL A 411 -15.14 5.34 -13.96
N CYS A 412 -15.23 5.49 -15.29
CA CYS A 412 -15.14 6.75 -16.01
C CYS A 412 -16.45 7.05 -16.79
N PRO A 413 -17.59 7.25 -16.13
CA PRO A 413 -18.90 7.38 -16.81
C PRO A 413 -19.01 8.65 -17.66
N GLU A 414 -18.21 9.65 -17.39
CA GLU A 414 -18.24 10.96 -18.05
C GLU A 414 -16.90 11.29 -18.73
N LYS A 415 -16.59 12.59 -18.80
CA LYS A 415 -15.30 13.09 -19.30
C LYS A 415 -14.20 13.08 -18.23
N ILE A 416 -14.48 12.58 -17.03
CA ILE A 416 -13.58 12.62 -15.88
C ILE A 416 -13.56 11.26 -15.21
N CYS A 417 -12.39 10.65 -15.10
CA CYS A 417 -12.16 9.53 -14.22
C CYS A 417 -11.88 10.02 -12.80
N ARG A 418 -12.45 9.36 -11.81
CA ARG A 418 -12.30 9.73 -10.41
C ARG A 418 -11.59 8.62 -9.66
N PHE A 419 -10.65 9.00 -8.81
CA PHE A 419 -10.06 8.07 -7.85
C PHE A 419 -11.00 7.83 -6.66
N ASP A 420 -11.83 8.80 -6.36
CA ASP A 420 -12.90 8.76 -5.36
C ASP A 420 -14.20 9.32 -5.95
N ASP A 421 -15.35 8.88 -5.45
CA ASP A 421 -16.67 9.38 -5.83
C ASP A 421 -17.16 10.54 -4.95
N GLY A 422 -16.30 11.06 -4.06
CA GLY A 422 -16.60 12.09 -3.07
C GLY A 422 -17.21 11.54 -1.76
N ILE A 423 -17.58 10.27 -1.71
CA ILE A 423 -18.14 9.55 -0.56
C ILE A 423 -17.23 8.41 -0.16
N SER A 424 -16.73 7.65 -1.13
CA SER A 424 -15.85 6.50 -0.95
C SER A 424 -14.76 6.49 -2.03
N ASP A 425 -13.67 5.80 -1.75
CA ASP A 425 -12.67 5.58 -2.77
C ASP A 425 -13.17 4.54 -3.78
N ILE A 426 -12.87 4.80 -5.04
CA ILE A 426 -13.11 3.86 -6.14
C ILE A 426 -11.98 2.84 -6.18
N TYR A 427 -10.77 3.23 -5.78
CA TYR A 427 -9.56 2.40 -5.81
C TYR A 427 -8.95 2.21 -4.42
N MET A 428 -8.41 1.03 -4.17
CA MET A 428 -7.60 0.73 -2.99
C MET A 428 -6.13 1.15 -3.17
N ASP A 429 -5.64 1.04 -4.38
CA ASP A 429 -4.28 1.36 -4.81
C ASP A 429 -4.29 1.86 -6.27
N ASP A 430 -3.26 1.60 -7.05
CA ASP A 430 -3.08 2.11 -8.41
C ASP A 430 -3.91 1.39 -9.48
N ASP A 431 -4.33 0.16 -9.23
CA ASP A 431 -5.03 -0.68 -10.19
C ASP A 431 -6.24 -1.44 -9.61
N HIS A 432 -6.26 -1.67 -8.29
CA HIS A 432 -7.35 -2.42 -7.67
C HIS A 432 -8.52 -1.52 -7.26
N ILE A 433 -9.71 -1.86 -7.74
CA ILE A 433 -10.97 -1.22 -7.33
C ILE A 433 -11.29 -1.59 -5.87
N ASP A 434 -11.85 -0.65 -5.09
CA ASP A 434 -12.31 -0.94 -3.73
C ASP A 434 -13.45 -1.96 -3.72
N VAL A 435 -13.33 -2.97 -2.86
CA VAL A 435 -14.27 -4.12 -2.80
C VAL A 435 -15.71 -3.73 -2.47
N ASN A 436 -15.92 -2.68 -1.68
CA ASN A 436 -17.26 -2.19 -1.33
C ASN A 436 -17.83 -1.35 -2.46
N TRP A 437 -16.99 -0.56 -3.12
CA TRP A 437 -17.37 0.18 -4.30
C TRP A 437 -17.75 -0.77 -5.44
N ALA A 438 -16.94 -1.81 -5.68
CA ALA A 438 -17.28 -2.88 -6.64
C ALA A 438 -18.62 -3.56 -6.31
N SER A 439 -18.85 -3.87 -5.04
CA SER A 439 -20.14 -4.44 -4.59
C SER A 439 -21.33 -3.52 -4.84
N LYS A 440 -21.14 -2.20 -4.81
CA LYS A 440 -22.22 -1.23 -5.04
C LYS A 440 -22.46 -0.98 -6.52
N TYR A 441 -21.42 -0.81 -7.32
CA TYR A 441 -21.52 -0.30 -8.69
C TYR A 441 -21.26 -1.36 -9.77
N ILE A 442 -20.44 -2.39 -9.50
CA ILE A 442 -20.13 -3.45 -10.47
C ILE A 442 -21.14 -4.59 -10.35
N SER A 443 -21.60 -4.97 -9.15
CA SER A 443 -22.56 -6.06 -9.00
C SER A 443 -23.84 -5.90 -9.83
N PRO A 444 -24.45 -4.68 -9.95
CA PRO A 444 -25.64 -4.49 -10.80
C PRO A 444 -25.37 -4.77 -12.29
N LYS A 445 -24.15 -4.42 -12.76
CA LYS A 445 -23.76 -4.66 -14.14
C LYS A 445 -23.51 -6.13 -14.45
N ILE A 446 -22.96 -6.88 -13.50
CA ILE A 446 -22.85 -8.35 -13.64
C ILE A 446 -24.25 -8.96 -13.69
N ILE A 447 -25.17 -8.51 -12.83
CA ILE A 447 -26.57 -8.99 -12.84
C ILE A 447 -27.23 -8.72 -14.20
N GLU A 448 -27.11 -7.50 -14.73
CA GLU A 448 -27.64 -7.12 -16.04
C GLU A 448 -27.08 -8.02 -17.15
N LEU A 449 -25.76 -8.31 -17.10
CA LEU A 449 -25.12 -9.23 -18.06
C LEU A 449 -25.61 -10.67 -17.93
N ILE A 450 -26.05 -11.13 -16.78
CA ILE A 450 -26.61 -12.47 -16.58
C ILE A 450 -28.04 -12.57 -17.11
N GLU A 451 -28.81 -11.47 -17.08
CA GLU A 451 -30.20 -11.44 -17.51
C GLU A 451 -30.41 -11.29 -19.01
N ASN A 452 -29.50 -10.61 -19.69
CA ASN A 452 -29.55 -10.41 -21.15
C ASN A 452 -29.12 -11.64 -21.92
#